data_69ef2c153325209fe5afd55654a0ad5f
#
_entry.id   69ef2c153325209fe5afd55654a0ad5f
#
_cell.length_a   1.000
_cell.length_b   1.000
_cell.length_c   1.000
_cell.angle_alpha   90.00
_cell.angle_beta   90.00
_cell.angle_gamma   90.00
#
_symmetry.space_group_name_H-M   'P 1'
#
loop_
_entity.id
_entity.type
_entity.pdbx_description
1 polymer ?
#
loop_
_entity_poly.entity_id
_entity_poly.type
_entity_poly.pdbx_seq_one_letter_code
_entity_poly.pdbx_strand_id
1 'polypeptide(L)'
;MKKFLILLFIVFLTSELSYGQFALGLKIGYNANKLSTDLDSIKSQLRSGFHAGVFTRIGKRLYFAPELLYTLSGGVFTNEGVQNWKQQVTVGTMDVPLLLGLKIIHSKFITWRIELGPEGSFVVNKKITEKGSITGPITDADISTATWYILGGTGIDVLFLSLDVRYQYGLNDLIQDAQNYSFNTQNSMFLVSLGFKIFGKK
;
A
#
# COMPACT_ATOMS: atom_id res chain seq x y z
N MET A 1 0.05 27.33 -19.63
CA MET A 1 -0.88 26.97 -18.57
C MET A 1 -0.34 25.86 -17.64
N LYS A 2 0.14 24.69 -18.14
CA LYS A 2 0.68 23.61 -17.28
C LYS A 2 1.85 24.05 -16.36
N LYS A 3 2.80 24.83 -16.88
CA LYS A 3 3.94 25.34 -16.09
C LYS A 3 3.52 26.32 -14.99
N PHE A 4 2.46 27.11 -15.23
CA PHE A 4 1.91 28.04 -14.24
C PHE A 4 1.19 27.31 -13.09
N LEU A 5 0.46 26.21 -13.40
CA LEU A 5 -0.18 25.34 -12.41
C LEU A 5 0.87 24.64 -11.51
N ILE A 6 1.97 24.20 -12.11
CA ILE A 6 3.09 23.58 -11.35
C ILE A 6 3.74 24.62 -10.43
N LEU A 7 3.97 25.85 -10.93
CA LEU A 7 4.52 26.93 -10.12
C LEU A 7 3.60 27.32 -8.97
N LEU A 8 2.29 27.42 -9.22
CA LEU A 8 1.28 27.69 -8.20
C LEU A 8 1.22 26.59 -7.15
N PHE A 9 1.35 25.33 -7.55
CA PHE A 9 1.39 24.19 -6.66
C PHE A 9 2.66 24.18 -5.79
N ILE A 10 3.82 24.55 -6.36
CA ILE A 10 5.09 24.69 -5.62
C ILE A 10 5.00 25.84 -4.63
N VAL A 11 4.43 26.99 -5.01
CA VAL A 11 4.26 28.15 -4.11
C VAL A 11 3.28 27.81 -2.98
N PHE A 12 2.21 27.07 -3.25
CA PHE A 12 1.28 26.59 -2.23
C PHE A 12 1.95 25.63 -1.24
N LEU A 13 2.79 24.70 -1.72
CA LEU A 13 3.58 23.81 -0.88
C LEU A 13 4.58 24.57 0.02
N THR A 14 5.24 25.59 -0.52
CA THR A 14 6.23 26.36 0.26
C THR A 14 5.60 27.26 1.31
N SER A 15 4.39 27.78 1.10
CA SER A 15 3.69 28.63 2.08
C SER A 15 3.27 27.86 3.35
N GLU A 16 2.91 26.59 3.21
CA GLU A 16 2.57 25.72 4.34
C GLU A 16 3.80 25.26 5.14
N LEU A 17 4.97 25.15 4.49
CA LEU A 17 6.23 24.78 5.15
C LEU A 17 6.72 25.85 6.15
N SER A 18 6.36 27.12 5.95
CA SER A 18 6.81 28.24 6.83
C SER A 18 6.14 28.25 8.20
N TYR A 19 4.93 27.65 8.35
CA TYR A 19 4.17 27.61 9.60
C TYR A 19 3.62 26.21 9.94
N GLY A 20 3.90 25.21 9.13
CA GLY A 20 3.42 23.82 9.31
C GLY A 20 4.17 23.07 10.41
N GLN A 21 3.46 22.26 11.17
CA GLN A 21 4.10 21.22 11.97
C GLN A 21 4.66 20.16 11.00
N PHE A 22 5.95 19.90 11.08
CA PHE A 22 6.60 18.82 10.33
C PHE A 22 6.85 17.65 11.27
N ALA A 23 6.51 16.46 10.85
CA ALA A 23 6.87 15.22 11.54
C ALA A 23 7.48 14.22 10.55
N LEU A 24 8.50 13.51 11.00
CA LEU A 24 9.18 12.42 10.29
C LEU A 24 9.25 11.21 11.20
N GLY A 25 9.00 10.03 10.67
CA GLY A 25 9.07 8.80 11.46
C GLY A 25 9.29 7.56 10.63
N LEU A 26 9.51 6.47 11.33
CA LEU A 26 9.57 5.10 10.78
C LEU A 26 8.21 4.44 10.95
N LYS A 27 7.88 3.55 10.02
CA LYS A 27 6.64 2.77 10.03
C LYS A 27 6.95 1.32 9.73
N ILE A 28 6.33 0.43 10.48
CA ILE A 28 6.29 -1.00 10.19
C ILE A 28 4.84 -1.46 10.28
N GLY A 29 4.48 -2.49 9.55
CA GLY A 29 3.11 -2.98 9.62
C GLY A 29 2.90 -4.33 8.92
N TYR A 30 1.68 -4.76 9.03
CA TYR A 30 1.17 -6.02 8.53
C TYR A 30 0.06 -5.77 7.52
N ASN A 31 0.08 -6.52 6.43
CA ASN A 31 -0.95 -6.46 5.39
C ASN A 31 -1.70 -7.78 5.33
N ALA A 32 -3.01 -7.71 5.35
CA ALA A 32 -3.89 -8.82 5.07
C ALA A 32 -4.51 -8.60 3.68
N ASN A 33 -4.05 -9.37 2.72
CA ASN A 33 -4.51 -9.27 1.33
C ASN A 33 -5.79 -10.10 1.14
N LYS A 34 -6.78 -9.55 0.46
CA LYS A 34 -7.93 -10.29 -0.04
C LYS A 34 -7.81 -10.35 -1.57
N LEU A 35 -7.33 -11.47 -2.10
CA LEU A 35 -7.42 -11.75 -3.53
C LEU A 35 -8.77 -12.39 -3.80
N SER A 36 -9.65 -11.69 -4.53
CA SER A 36 -10.86 -12.29 -5.09
C SER A 36 -10.51 -12.79 -6.49
N THR A 37 -10.77 -14.05 -6.76
CA THR A 37 -10.65 -14.64 -8.10
C THR A 37 -12.00 -15.22 -8.47
N ASP A 38 -12.49 -14.90 -9.66
CA ASP A 38 -13.82 -15.33 -10.16
C ASP A 38 -13.80 -16.74 -10.78
N LEU A 39 -12.68 -17.48 -10.67
CA LEU A 39 -12.55 -18.81 -11.22
C LEU A 39 -12.91 -19.89 -10.19
N ASP A 40 -14.02 -20.58 -10.40
CA ASP A 40 -14.53 -21.65 -9.52
C ASP A 40 -13.55 -22.81 -9.29
N SER A 41 -12.53 -22.98 -10.14
CA SER A 41 -11.56 -24.07 -10.08
C SER A 41 -10.24 -23.71 -9.41
N ILE A 42 -9.98 -22.42 -9.13
CA ILE A 42 -8.71 -21.96 -8.55
C ILE A 42 -8.97 -21.39 -7.16
N LYS A 43 -8.49 -22.11 -6.15
CA LYS A 43 -8.51 -21.61 -4.77
C LYS A 43 -7.31 -20.67 -4.55
N SER A 44 -7.56 -19.38 -4.35
CA SER A 44 -6.55 -18.44 -3.91
C SER A 44 -6.57 -18.32 -2.39
N GLN A 45 -5.47 -18.58 -1.74
CA GLN A 45 -5.31 -18.35 -0.31
C GLN A 45 -4.62 -17.00 -0.06
N LEU A 46 -5.24 -16.21 0.80
CA LEU A 46 -4.67 -14.97 1.32
C LEU A 46 -3.32 -15.24 1.97
N ARG A 47 -2.34 -14.52 1.56
CA ARG A 47 -1.06 -14.50 2.26
C ARG A 47 -0.81 -13.11 2.83
N SER A 48 -0.64 -13.10 4.12
CA SER A 48 -0.23 -11.93 4.86
C SER A 48 1.15 -11.45 4.43
N GLY A 49 1.33 -10.15 4.39
CA GLY A 49 2.59 -9.51 4.08
C GLY A 49 3.01 -8.56 5.18
N PHE A 50 4.19 -7.99 5.02
CA PHE A 50 4.74 -6.97 5.91
C PHE A 50 5.16 -5.77 5.09
N HIS A 51 5.06 -4.59 5.69
CA HIS A 51 5.64 -3.38 5.14
C HIS A 51 6.49 -2.65 6.17
N ALA A 52 7.50 -1.96 5.69
CA ALA A 52 8.36 -1.11 6.50
C ALA A 52 8.84 0.08 5.69
N GLY A 53 9.03 1.23 6.32
CA GLY A 53 9.52 2.41 5.64
C GLY A 53 9.48 3.67 6.48
N VAL A 54 9.34 4.80 5.78
CA VAL A 54 9.34 6.12 6.39
C VAL A 54 8.04 6.86 6.05
N PHE A 55 7.59 7.68 6.97
CA PHE A 55 6.47 8.58 6.75
C PHE A 55 6.83 9.99 7.14
N THR A 56 6.20 10.96 6.48
CA THR A 56 6.25 12.36 6.86
C THR A 56 4.84 12.89 7.06
N ARG A 57 4.70 13.99 7.80
CA ARG A 57 3.45 14.73 7.93
C ARG A 57 3.78 16.21 7.94
N ILE A 58 3.14 16.97 7.06
CA ILE A 58 3.37 18.39 6.82
C ILE A 58 2.05 19.11 6.95
N GLY A 59 1.89 19.94 7.97
CA GLY A 59 0.66 20.70 8.23
C GLY A 59 0.19 20.59 9.67
N LYS A 60 -0.85 21.34 10.01
CA LYS A 60 -1.42 21.40 11.36
C LYS A 60 -2.60 20.44 11.54
N ARG A 61 -3.82 20.96 11.38
CA ARG A 61 -5.06 20.18 11.47
C ARG A 61 -5.32 19.40 10.18
N LEU A 62 -5.23 20.07 9.06
CA LEU A 62 -5.10 19.47 7.75
C LEU A 62 -3.61 19.28 7.45
N TYR A 63 -3.21 18.12 6.96
CA TYR A 63 -1.81 17.82 6.68
C TYR A 63 -1.68 16.92 5.45
N PHE A 64 -0.54 17.05 4.79
CA PHE A 64 -0.10 16.15 3.73
C PHE A 64 0.87 15.14 4.31
N ALA A 65 0.70 13.87 3.96
CA ALA A 65 1.51 12.77 4.47
C ALA A 65 2.03 11.89 3.33
N PRO A 66 3.14 12.27 2.68
CA PRO A 66 3.86 11.37 1.79
C PRO A 66 4.62 10.32 2.60
N GLU A 67 4.56 9.09 2.11
CA GLU A 67 5.25 7.94 2.71
C GLU A 67 6.06 7.22 1.64
N LEU A 68 7.07 6.46 2.07
CA LEU A 68 7.84 5.55 1.24
C LEU A 68 7.97 4.24 1.99
N LEU A 69 7.34 3.19 1.47
CA LEU A 69 7.24 1.89 2.13
C LEU A 69 7.80 0.80 1.21
N TYR A 70 8.51 -0.14 1.78
CA TYR A 70 8.83 -1.40 1.13
C TYR A 70 7.86 -2.46 1.63
N THR A 71 7.09 -3.06 0.72
CA THR A 71 6.05 -4.03 1.03
C THR A 71 6.39 -5.39 0.43
N LEU A 72 6.29 -6.42 1.26
CA LEU A 72 6.33 -7.80 0.83
C LEU A 72 4.92 -8.37 0.86
N SER A 73 4.42 -8.79 -0.29
CA SER A 73 3.11 -9.41 -0.46
C SER A 73 3.23 -10.75 -1.17
N GLY A 74 2.25 -11.61 -1.02
CA GLY A 74 2.26 -12.87 -1.75
C GLY A 74 0.90 -13.55 -1.79
N GLY A 75 0.78 -14.51 -2.72
CA GLY A 75 -0.37 -15.38 -2.85
C GLY A 75 0.05 -16.84 -3.07
N VAL A 76 -0.82 -17.76 -2.72
CA VAL A 76 -0.68 -19.17 -3.07
C VAL A 76 -1.86 -19.53 -3.95
N PHE A 77 -1.56 -19.97 -5.15
CA PHE A 77 -2.53 -20.44 -6.12
C PHE A 77 -2.45 -21.97 -6.15
N THR A 78 -3.58 -22.63 -6.01
CA THR A 78 -3.69 -24.09 -6.02
C THR A 78 -4.79 -24.50 -6.97
N ASN A 79 -4.50 -25.40 -7.92
CA ASN A 79 -5.49 -26.07 -8.73
C ASN A 79 -5.59 -27.53 -8.25
N GLU A 80 -6.78 -27.93 -7.80
CA GLU A 80 -7.09 -29.29 -7.31
C GLU A 80 -7.76 -30.16 -8.40
N GLY A 81 -7.72 -29.74 -9.68
CA GLY A 81 -8.26 -30.48 -10.83
C GLY A 81 -7.35 -31.60 -11.36
N VAL A 82 -7.62 -32.05 -12.60
CA VAL A 82 -6.87 -33.12 -13.27
C VAL A 82 -5.36 -32.82 -13.37
N GLN A 83 -4.96 -31.56 -13.33
CA GLN A 83 -3.59 -31.07 -13.23
C GLN A 83 -3.36 -30.42 -11.87
N ASN A 84 -2.87 -31.20 -10.91
CA ASN A 84 -2.51 -30.68 -9.59
C ASN A 84 -1.24 -29.85 -9.67
N TRP A 85 -1.36 -28.52 -9.53
CA TRP A 85 -0.22 -27.62 -9.38
C TRP A 85 -0.44 -26.64 -8.21
N LYS A 86 0.65 -26.27 -7.58
CA LYS A 86 0.68 -25.26 -6.51
C LYS A 86 1.79 -24.27 -6.78
N GLN A 87 1.42 -23.02 -6.98
CA GLN A 87 2.35 -21.94 -7.27
C GLN A 87 2.28 -20.88 -6.19
N GLN A 88 3.44 -20.54 -5.63
CA GLN A 88 3.58 -19.50 -4.62
C GLN A 88 4.27 -18.30 -5.26
N VAL A 89 3.56 -17.18 -5.32
CA VAL A 89 4.07 -15.91 -5.82
C VAL A 89 4.37 -15.00 -4.64
N THR A 90 5.56 -14.43 -4.58
CA THR A 90 5.95 -13.40 -3.62
C THR A 90 6.43 -12.19 -4.39
N VAL A 91 5.86 -11.03 -4.10
CA VAL A 91 6.16 -9.77 -4.77
C VAL A 91 6.63 -8.77 -3.73
N GLY A 92 7.78 -8.15 -4.00
CA GLY A 92 8.29 -7.01 -3.25
C GLY A 92 8.02 -5.71 -4.02
N THR A 93 7.40 -4.74 -3.38
CA THR A 93 7.05 -3.45 -3.97
C THR A 93 7.63 -2.28 -3.20
N MET A 94 7.88 -1.19 -3.91
CA MET A 94 8.10 0.13 -3.33
C MET A 94 6.82 0.93 -3.49
N ASP A 95 6.19 1.25 -2.37
CA ASP A 95 4.90 1.92 -2.31
C ASP A 95 5.09 3.38 -1.89
N VAL A 96 4.43 4.26 -2.62
CA VAL A 96 4.48 5.73 -2.42
C VAL A 96 3.07 6.25 -2.18
N PRO A 97 2.54 6.14 -0.95
CA PRO A 97 1.29 6.77 -0.56
C PRO A 97 1.45 8.30 -0.50
N LEU A 98 0.46 9.02 -1.05
CA LEU A 98 0.35 10.47 -0.99
C LEU A 98 -0.97 10.83 -0.31
N LEU A 99 -0.97 10.93 1.02
CA LEU A 99 -2.19 11.02 1.79
C LEU A 99 -2.48 12.46 2.23
N LEU A 100 -3.76 12.83 2.18
CA LEU A 100 -4.30 13.99 2.88
C LEU A 100 -4.95 13.50 4.17
N GLY A 101 -4.56 14.10 5.28
CA GLY A 101 -5.06 13.75 6.60
C GLY A 101 -5.69 14.91 7.33
N LEU A 102 -6.69 14.59 8.14
CA LEU A 102 -7.37 15.52 9.02
C LEU A 102 -7.30 15.01 10.45
N LYS A 103 -6.78 15.85 11.37
CA LYS A 103 -6.80 15.59 12.81
C LYS A 103 -8.19 15.94 13.34
N ILE A 104 -8.97 14.93 13.71
CA ILE A 104 -10.33 15.08 14.25
C ILE A 104 -10.24 15.55 15.71
N ILE A 105 -9.47 14.81 16.52
CA ILE A 105 -9.16 15.17 17.91
C ILE A 105 -7.66 15.44 17.98
N HIS A 106 -7.29 16.57 18.53
CA HIS A 106 -5.91 16.94 18.74
C HIS A 106 -5.73 17.42 20.17
N SER A 107 -5.17 16.56 20.99
CA SER A 107 -4.83 16.85 22.39
C SER A 107 -3.32 16.75 22.60
N LYS A 108 -2.84 17.18 23.76
CA LYS A 108 -1.42 17.12 24.13
C LYS A 108 -0.84 15.70 24.10
N PHE A 109 -1.65 14.70 24.40
CA PHE A 109 -1.19 13.30 24.50
C PHE A 109 -1.70 12.41 23.38
N ILE A 110 -2.92 12.69 22.87
CA ILE A 110 -3.61 11.83 21.91
C ILE A 110 -4.06 12.67 20.73
N THR A 111 -3.82 12.18 19.52
CA THR A 111 -4.37 12.74 18.29
C THR A 111 -5.07 11.62 17.52
N TRP A 112 -6.37 11.80 17.26
CA TRP A 112 -7.11 10.93 16.34
C TRP A 112 -7.21 11.60 14.98
N ARG A 113 -6.96 10.85 13.92
CA ARG A 113 -6.92 11.37 12.56
C ARG A 113 -7.53 10.39 11.56
N ILE A 114 -7.98 10.93 10.44
CA ILE A 114 -8.40 10.19 9.25
C ILE A 114 -7.50 10.60 8.09
N GLU A 115 -7.27 9.68 7.16
CA GLU A 115 -6.39 9.87 6.02
C GLU A 115 -7.02 9.26 4.77
N LEU A 116 -6.82 9.92 3.63
CA LEU A 116 -7.26 9.44 2.32
C LEU A 116 -6.29 9.94 1.25
N GLY A 117 -6.00 9.11 0.26
CA GLY A 117 -5.19 9.53 -0.88
C GLY A 117 -4.82 8.40 -1.83
N PRO A 118 -4.19 8.75 -2.97
CA PRO A 118 -3.66 7.78 -3.90
C PRO A 118 -2.35 7.17 -3.43
N GLU A 119 -2.05 5.99 -3.96
CA GLU A 119 -0.77 5.31 -3.80
C GLU A 119 -0.31 4.72 -5.13
N GLY A 120 0.97 4.94 -5.47
CA GLY A 120 1.67 4.21 -6.52
C GLY A 120 2.52 3.10 -5.92
N SER A 121 2.36 1.88 -6.40
CA SER A 121 3.12 0.71 -5.98
C SER A 121 3.94 0.19 -7.15
N PHE A 122 5.25 0.12 -7.00
CA PHE A 122 6.20 -0.26 -8.03
C PHE A 122 6.88 -1.58 -7.66
N VAL A 123 6.74 -2.57 -8.51
CA VAL A 123 7.34 -3.89 -8.28
C VAL A 123 8.85 -3.82 -8.45
N VAL A 124 9.58 -4.17 -7.40
CA VAL A 124 11.06 -4.18 -7.37
C VAL A 124 11.64 -5.59 -7.26
N ASN A 125 10.86 -6.55 -6.77
CA ASN A 125 11.30 -7.94 -6.66
C ASN A 125 10.13 -8.88 -6.91
N LYS A 126 10.38 -9.95 -7.69
CA LYS A 126 9.43 -11.00 -8.00
C LYS A 126 10.07 -12.34 -7.68
N LYS A 127 9.36 -13.23 -7.00
CA LYS A 127 9.80 -14.59 -6.73
C LYS A 127 8.63 -15.54 -6.89
N ILE A 128 8.73 -16.41 -7.89
CA ILE A 128 7.78 -17.49 -8.13
C ILE A 128 8.42 -18.79 -7.65
N THR A 129 7.73 -19.52 -6.78
CA THR A 129 8.18 -20.82 -6.27
C THR A 129 7.15 -21.87 -6.63
N GLU A 130 7.54 -22.85 -7.41
CA GLU A 130 6.71 -23.96 -7.83
C GLU A 130 6.83 -25.13 -6.85
N LYS A 131 5.69 -25.73 -6.52
CA LYS A 131 5.63 -26.97 -5.73
C LYS A 131 4.67 -27.93 -6.46
N GLY A 132 5.23 -28.89 -7.18
CA GLY A 132 4.48 -29.89 -7.94
C GLY A 132 5.26 -30.35 -9.16
N SER A 133 4.73 -31.37 -9.86
CA SER A 133 5.35 -31.93 -11.06
C SER A 133 5.04 -31.19 -12.36
N ILE A 134 4.21 -30.15 -12.29
CA ILE A 134 3.75 -29.35 -13.43
C ILE A 134 3.95 -27.87 -13.11
N THR A 135 4.52 -27.13 -14.06
CA THR A 135 4.71 -25.67 -14.01
C THR A 135 3.35 -24.98 -14.05
N GLY A 136 3.09 -24.04 -13.11
CA GLY A 136 1.87 -23.25 -13.09
C GLY A 136 1.84 -22.21 -14.23
N PRO A 137 0.67 -21.66 -14.55
CA PRO A 137 0.50 -20.76 -15.70
C PRO A 137 1.06 -19.35 -15.49
N ILE A 138 1.39 -18.95 -14.26
CA ILE A 138 1.82 -17.58 -13.95
C ILE A 138 3.33 -17.46 -14.17
N THR A 139 3.74 -16.48 -14.98
CA THR A 139 5.14 -16.15 -15.27
C THR A 139 5.48 -14.75 -14.73
N ASP A 140 6.77 -14.41 -14.65
CA ASP A 140 7.22 -13.08 -14.24
C ASP A 140 6.71 -11.96 -15.16
N ALA A 141 6.42 -12.25 -16.42
CA ALA A 141 5.89 -11.32 -17.40
C ALA A 141 4.44 -10.90 -17.11
N ASP A 142 3.66 -11.76 -16.47
CA ASP A 142 2.24 -11.54 -16.18
C ASP A 142 2.02 -10.62 -14.96
N ILE A 143 3.09 -10.30 -14.21
CA ILE A 143 3.02 -9.42 -13.03
C ILE A 143 3.25 -7.98 -13.46
N SER A 144 2.26 -7.11 -13.24
CA SER A 144 2.31 -5.68 -13.53
C SER A 144 3.50 -5.00 -12.86
N THR A 145 4.19 -4.13 -13.58
CA THR A 145 5.35 -3.38 -13.05
C THR A 145 4.92 -2.28 -12.06
N ALA A 146 3.73 -1.73 -12.26
CA ALA A 146 3.18 -0.68 -11.41
C ALA A 146 1.68 -0.89 -11.18
N THR A 147 1.24 -0.68 -9.97
CA THR A 147 -0.18 -0.75 -9.57
C THR A 147 -0.57 0.52 -8.83
N TRP A 148 -1.79 0.97 -9.07
CA TRP A 148 -2.34 2.17 -8.45
C TRP A 148 -3.46 1.80 -7.49
N TYR A 149 -3.49 2.49 -6.37
CA TYR A 149 -4.46 2.27 -5.31
C TYR A 149 -5.05 3.58 -4.79
N ILE A 150 -6.19 3.46 -4.12
CA ILE A 150 -6.71 4.49 -3.22
C ILE A 150 -6.64 3.92 -1.81
N LEU A 151 -6.02 4.67 -0.92
CA LEU A 151 -5.95 4.37 0.50
C LEU A 151 -6.89 5.25 1.28
N GLY A 152 -7.64 4.64 2.22
CA GLY A 152 -8.42 5.36 3.22
C GLY A 152 -8.25 4.70 4.58
N GLY A 153 -8.22 5.50 5.64
CA GLY A 153 -8.04 4.92 6.95
C GLY A 153 -8.08 5.91 8.10
N THR A 154 -7.80 5.38 9.27
CA THR A 154 -7.76 6.12 10.51
C THR A 154 -6.49 5.79 11.29
N GLY A 155 -6.06 6.72 12.13
CA GLY A 155 -4.91 6.51 12.99
C GLY A 155 -5.02 7.25 14.31
N ILE A 156 -4.38 6.70 15.31
CA ILE A 156 -4.26 7.29 16.64
C ILE A 156 -2.78 7.49 16.94
N ASP A 157 -2.43 8.70 17.32
CA ASP A 157 -1.09 9.02 17.81
C ASP A 157 -1.13 9.18 19.32
N VAL A 158 -0.21 8.51 20.00
CA VAL A 158 0.04 8.65 21.43
C VAL A 158 1.50 9.02 21.61
N LEU A 159 1.76 10.24 22.00
CA LEU A 159 3.12 10.80 22.11
C LEU A 159 3.93 10.66 20.80
N PHE A 160 4.91 9.78 20.79
CA PHE A 160 5.77 9.48 19.64
C PHE A 160 5.33 8.25 18.86
N LEU A 161 4.37 7.48 19.38
CA LEU A 161 3.81 6.30 18.72
C LEU A 161 2.61 6.67 17.87
N SER A 162 2.40 5.94 16.80
CA SER A 162 1.32 6.08 15.84
C SER A 162 0.78 4.70 15.48
N LEU A 163 -0.50 4.47 15.64
CA LEU A 163 -1.18 3.26 15.18
C LEU A 163 -2.13 3.63 14.05
N ASP A 164 -1.96 2.98 12.90
CA ASP A 164 -2.76 3.22 11.70
C ASP A 164 -3.50 1.95 11.30
N VAL A 165 -4.78 2.10 10.93
CA VAL A 165 -5.58 1.07 10.27
C VAL A 165 -6.09 1.66 8.97
N ARG A 166 -5.72 1.05 7.84
CA ARG A 166 -6.04 1.53 6.49
C ARG A 166 -6.62 0.42 5.64
N TYR A 167 -7.46 0.81 4.73
CA TYR A 167 -7.94 -0.02 3.64
C TYR A 167 -7.39 0.51 2.32
N GLN A 168 -6.82 -0.39 1.54
CA GLN A 168 -6.25 -0.13 0.23
C GLN A 168 -7.14 -0.79 -0.81
N TYR A 169 -7.58 -0.01 -1.80
CA TYR A 169 -8.41 -0.46 -2.91
C TYR A 169 -7.63 -0.33 -4.21
N GLY A 170 -7.47 -1.45 -4.94
CA GLY A 170 -6.76 -1.50 -6.22
C GLY A 170 -7.59 -0.89 -7.35
N LEU A 171 -6.96 -0.02 -8.15
CA LEU A 171 -7.56 0.61 -9.31
C LEU A 171 -7.26 -0.14 -10.61
N ASN A 172 -6.22 -0.95 -10.63
CA ASN A 172 -5.83 -1.80 -11.75
C ASN A 172 -5.38 -3.18 -11.25
N ASP A 173 -5.37 -4.15 -12.14
CA ASP A 173 -5.01 -5.53 -11.83
C ASP A 173 -3.51 -5.68 -11.61
N LEU A 174 -3.14 -6.44 -10.59
CA LEU A 174 -1.76 -6.80 -10.29
C LEU A 174 -1.23 -7.88 -11.25
N ILE A 175 -2.10 -8.78 -11.69
CA ILE A 175 -1.79 -9.86 -12.63
C ILE A 175 -2.57 -9.60 -13.91
N GLN A 176 -1.85 -9.46 -15.04
CA GLN A 176 -2.45 -9.33 -16.35
C GLN A 176 -2.85 -10.71 -16.88
N ASP A 177 -3.75 -10.72 -17.90
CA ASP A 177 -4.24 -11.96 -18.51
C ASP A 177 -3.11 -12.89 -18.92
N ALA A 178 -3.03 -14.06 -18.27
CA ALA A 178 -2.06 -15.10 -18.59
C ALA A 178 -2.75 -16.23 -19.38
N GLN A 179 -2.25 -16.52 -20.58
CA GLN A 179 -2.59 -17.67 -21.41
C GLN A 179 -4.05 -18.18 -21.30
N ASN A 180 -5.03 -17.44 -21.86
CA ASN A 180 -6.46 -17.80 -21.90
C ASN A 180 -7.23 -17.73 -20.55
N TYR A 181 -6.66 -17.21 -19.50
CA TYR A 181 -7.34 -16.96 -18.24
C TYR A 181 -7.39 -15.45 -17.97
N SER A 182 -8.59 -14.87 -17.97
CA SER A 182 -8.80 -13.49 -17.51
C SER A 182 -8.84 -13.49 -15.99
N PHE A 183 -7.79 -12.95 -15.38
CA PHE A 183 -7.74 -12.75 -13.94
C PHE A 183 -8.20 -11.34 -13.60
N ASN A 184 -9.49 -11.18 -13.30
CA ASN A 184 -9.98 -9.92 -12.70
C ASN A 184 -9.55 -9.89 -11.23
N THR A 185 -8.30 -9.50 -10.99
CA THR A 185 -7.67 -9.61 -9.67
C THR A 185 -7.60 -8.23 -9.03
N GLN A 186 -8.74 -7.71 -8.57
CA GLN A 186 -8.73 -6.53 -7.71
C GLN A 186 -8.04 -6.87 -6.39
N ASN A 187 -6.86 -6.29 -6.21
CA ASN A 187 -6.08 -6.47 -5.00
C ASN A 187 -6.49 -5.43 -3.96
N SER A 188 -7.29 -5.85 -3.01
CA SER A 188 -7.68 -5.02 -1.86
C SER A 188 -7.01 -5.54 -0.59
N MET A 189 -6.51 -4.62 0.23
CA MET A 189 -5.76 -4.99 1.44
C MET A 189 -6.22 -4.20 2.64
N PHE A 190 -6.18 -4.86 3.81
CA PHE A 190 -6.18 -4.19 5.10
C PHE A 190 -4.74 -4.07 5.60
N LEU A 191 -4.37 -2.85 6.01
CA LEU A 191 -3.05 -2.55 6.54
C LEU A 191 -3.20 -2.09 7.99
N VAL A 192 -2.40 -2.70 8.87
CA VAL A 192 -2.25 -2.25 10.25
C VAL A 192 -0.79 -1.90 10.46
N SER A 193 -0.52 -0.66 10.86
CA SER A 193 0.85 -0.15 10.94
C SER A 193 1.12 0.50 12.29
N LEU A 194 2.32 0.29 12.79
CA LEU A 194 2.89 0.98 13.93
C LEU A 194 3.96 1.97 13.43
N GLY A 195 3.79 3.23 13.77
CA GLY A 195 4.73 4.30 13.45
C GLY A 195 5.46 4.80 14.68
N PHE A 196 6.71 5.19 14.49
CA PHE A 196 7.55 5.82 15.49
C PHE A 196 8.02 7.18 14.96
N LYS A 197 7.54 8.27 15.57
CA LYS A 197 7.96 9.63 15.22
C LYS A 197 9.35 9.90 15.79
N ILE A 198 10.33 10.13 14.90
CA ILE A 198 11.71 10.48 15.27
C ILE A 198 11.84 11.98 15.44
N PHE A 199 11.18 12.72 14.56
CA PHE A 199 11.23 14.18 14.52
C PHE A 199 9.82 14.73 14.34
N GLY A 200 9.52 15.84 15.04
CA GLY A 200 8.26 16.56 14.89
C GLY A 200 7.94 17.37 16.12
N LYS A 201 7.71 18.68 15.93
CA LYS A 201 7.13 19.55 16.97
C LYS A 201 5.63 19.24 17.13
N LYS A 202 5.21 19.13 18.37
CA LYS A 202 3.79 19.13 18.75
C LYS A 202 3.16 20.48 18.51
#